data_8e07ad50611fbdfc21dbf4363051372b
#
_entry.id   8e07ad50611fbdfc21dbf4363051372b
#
_cell.length_a   1.000
_cell.length_b   1.000
_cell.length_c   1.000
_cell.angle_alpha   90.00
_cell.angle_beta   90.00
_cell.angle_gamma   90.00
#
_symmetry.space_group_name_H-M   'P 1'
#
loop_
_entity.id
_entity.type
_entity.pdbx_description
1 polymer ?
#
loop_
_entity_poly.entity_id
_entity_poly.type
_entity_poly.pdbx_seq_one_letter_code
_entity_poly.pdbx_strand_id
1 'polypeptide(L)'
;MIAQRPRPDRGWLVTVVAAAAVGLGGVLMLRGVVLRALSGGAGRLSPGAGLAAGTGALLLLVVVGLATPTVLGGLIALRRHRLEARGRPYPPRQRREWKPGLAVRAVHGGIRSAGAILSGRPRRRALFPFDLVEVCSLEEILKTLDPRGTLDALPFMPEMAAYCGEEHRVLRRVDKINDYVTGSGLRRMRDTVLLERLRCDGQHHGGCQTCCHLLWKEAWLKRTSGNGRSFAEPDGPPLPGSCDPAFREGDLQRLVTRVEGYRGVQYVCQMTEVARASARLSWNDPRHYLRDLLLGNVRLGPFVVGVSIEMFNRVQKRFGSGVLYPQLATTGLATSPHQVLDLQPGDVVRVRAKHEIERTLTAGYRNRGLWFDTEMLRFCGGEYRVSARVDRLIEEKSGQLITVGNPCIILDGVTACGEYKVFCPQNESILWREIWLERVSPAPRDEPRLTLQ
;
A
#
# COMPACT_ATOMS: atom_id res chain seq x y z
N MET A 1 -40.47 -2.13 2.05
CA MET A 1 -40.06 -0.94 1.26
C MET A 1 -38.73 -1.26 0.57
N ILE A 2 -38.76 -1.48 -0.73
CA ILE A 2 -37.59 -1.74 -1.54
C ILE A 2 -36.85 -0.40 -1.68
N ALA A 3 -35.74 -0.24 -0.98
CA ALA A 3 -34.89 0.95 -1.09
C ALA A 3 -34.45 1.10 -2.55
N GLN A 4 -34.87 2.19 -3.20
CA GLN A 4 -34.45 2.52 -4.55
C GLN A 4 -32.91 2.62 -4.55
N ARG A 5 -32.27 1.75 -5.33
CA ARG A 5 -30.82 1.80 -5.55
C ARG A 5 -30.48 3.14 -6.19
N PRO A 6 -29.49 3.88 -5.71
CA PRO A 6 -29.08 5.12 -6.34
C PRO A 6 -28.67 4.82 -7.77
N ARG A 7 -29.30 5.47 -8.72
CA ARG A 7 -28.90 5.45 -10.14
C ARG A 7 -27.57 6.19 -10.25
N PRO A 8 -26.66 5.80 -11.14
CA PRO A 8 -25.47 6.58 -11.41
C PRO A 8 -25.89 8.02 -11.75
N ASP A 9 -25.34 8.96 -11.00
CA ASP A 9 -25.66 10.36 -11.11
C ASP A 9 -25.37 10.85 -12.56
N ARG A 10 -26.23 11.74 -13.09
CA ARG A 10 -26.06 12.30 -14.43
C ARG A 10 -24.69 12.97 -14.62
N GLY A 11 -24.16 13.59 -13.56
CA GLY A 11 -22.85 14.20 -13.56
C GLY A 11 -21.71 13.23 -13.85
N TRP A 12 -21.80 11.99 -13.35
CA TRP A 12 -20.83 10.94 -13.62
C TRP A 12 -20.80 10.53 -15.10
N LEU A 13 -22.00 10.38 -15.70
CA LEU A 13 -22.11 10.07 -17.14
C LEU A 13 -21.56 11.22 -18.00
N VAL A 14 -21.87 12.46 -17.64
CA VAL A 14 -21.37 13.66 -18.31
C VAL A 14 -19.84 13.71 -18.27
N THR A 15 -19.21 13.41 -17.13
CA THR A 15 -17.74 13.42 -17.03
C THR A 15 -17.10 12.35 -17.92
N VAL A 16 -17.68 11.13 -17.96
CA VAL A 16 -17.18 10.06 -18.84
C VAL A 16 -17.33 10.45 -20.30
N VAL A 17 -18.49 11.00 -20.69
CA VAL A 17 -18.75 11.42 -22.07
C VAL A 17 -17.85 12.59 -22.47
N ALA A 18 -17.69 13.60 -21.61
CA ALA A 18 -16.82 14.74 -21.86
C ALA A 18 -15.34 14.31 -22.01
N ALA A 19 -14.86 13.43 -21.12
CA ALA A 19 -13.50 12.90 -21.21
C ALA A 19 -13.31 12.03 -22.47
N ALA A 20 -14.33 11.26 -22.87
CA ALA A 20 -14.31 10.49 -24.11
C ALA A 20 -14.26 11.39 -25.34
N ALA A 21 -15.06 12.46 -25.37
CA ALA A 21 -15.09 13.43 -26.46
C ALA A 21 -13.73 14.15 -26.62
N VAL A 22 -13.12 14.57 -25.49
CA VAL A 22 -11.78 15.19 -25.48
C VAL A 22 -10.73 14.20 -25.96
N GLY A 23 -10.76 12.93 -25.49
CA GLY A 23 -9.85 11.88 -25.93
C GLY A 23 -9.98 11.57 -27.43
N LEU A 24 -11.21 11.44 -27.93
CA LEU A 24 -11.48 11.18 -29.35
C LEU A 24 -11.04 12.36 -30.22
N GLY A 25 -11.36 13.59 -29.82
CA GLY A 25 -10.91 14.81 -30.50
C GLY A 25 -9.39 14.90 -30.56
N GLY A 26 -8.69 14.57 -29.46
CA GLY A 26 -7.23 14.51 -29.42
C GLY A 26 -6.64 13.47 -30.39
N VAL A 27 -7.21 12.28 -30.46
CA VAL A 27 -6.78 11.21 -31.37
C VAL A 27 -6.99 11.63 -32.84
N LEU A 28 -8.13 12.26 -33.14
CA LEU A 28 -8.41 12.75 -34.52
C LEU A 28 -7.46 13.88 -34.92
N MET A 29 -7.15 14.81 -34.01
CA MET A 29 -6.15 15.84 -34.24
C MET A 29 -4.75 15.26 -34.45
N LEU A 30 -4.33 14.29 -33.62
CA LEU A 30 -3.04 13.62 -33.80
C LEU A 30 -2.93 12.93 -35.13
N ARG A 31 -4.00 12.23 -35.60
CA ARG A 31 -4.06 11.63 -36.90
C ARG A 31 -3.91 12.69 -38.02
N GLY A 32 -4.57 13.85 -37.88
CA GLY A 32 -4.45 14.96 -38.82
C GLY A 32 -3.03 15.55 -38.89
N VAL A 33 -2.36 15.70 -37.72
CA VAL A 33 -0.97 16.19 -37.65
C VAL A 33 0.00 15.18 -38.26
N VAL A 34 -0.14 13.89 -37.91
CA VAL A 34 0.72 12.81 -38.45
C VAL A 34 0.53 12.67 -39.94
N LEU A 35 -0.72 12.68 -40.45
CA LEU A 35 -0.98 12.60 -41.87
C LEU A 35 -0.42 13.81 -42.64
N ARG A 36 -0.51 15.03 -42.09
CA ARG A 36 0.13 16.22 -42.67
C ARG A 36 1.65 16.15 -42.64
N ALA A 37 2.23 15.63 -41.56
CA ALA A 37 3.68 15.43 -41.45
C ALA A 37 4.21 14.40 -42.46
N LEU A 38 3.42 13.34 -42.73
CA LEU A 38 3.75 12.30 -43.69
C LEU A 38 3.45 12.68 -45.14
N SER A 39 2.47 13.56 -45.36
CA SER A 39 2.08 14.02 -46.72
C SER A 39 2.77 15.30 -47.17
N GLY A 40 3.41 16.05 -46.26
CA GLY A 40 4.18 17.24 -46.54
C GLY A 40 5.57 16.89 -47.04
N GLY A 41 5.76 16.85 -48.34
CA GLY A 41 7.07 16.79 -48.95
C GLY A 41 8.00 17.91 -48.41
N ALA A 42 9.30 17.67 -48.40
CA ALA A 42 10.39 18.43 -47.80
C ALA A 42 10.40 19.94 -48.17
N GLY A 43 9.45 20.70 -47.62
CA GLY A 43 9.46 22.17 -47.61
C GLY A 43 10.06 22.64 -46.30
N ARG A 44 11.10 23.48 -46.32
CA ARG A 44 11.78 24.06 -45.16
C ARG A 44 10.74 24.76 -44.28
N LEU A 45 10.46 24.18 -43.11
CA LEU A 45 9.67 24.83 -42.06
C LEU A 45 10.48 25.99 -41.48
N SER A 46 9.89 27.17 -41.39
CA SER A 46 10.50 28.31 -40.69
C SER A 46 10.69 27.93 -39.19
N PRO A 47 11.72 28.45 -38.53
CA PRO A 47 12.01 28.10 -37.09
C PRO A 47 10.82 28.32 -36.18
N GLY A 48 9.94 29.29 -36.44
CA GLY A 48 8.74 29.56 -35.65
C GLY A 48 7.62 28.52 -35.81
N ALA A 49 7.48 27.94 -37.04
CA ALA A 49 6.49 26.90 -37.33
C ALA A 49 6.85 25.57 -36.66
N GLY A 50 8.16 25.27 -36.54
CA GLY A 50 8.63 24.08 -35.83
C GLY A 50 8.35 24.11 -34.32
N LEU A 51 8.52 25.29 -33.69
CA LEU A 51 8.23 25.47 -32.27
C LEU A 51 6.73 25.35 -31.95
N ALA A 52 5.87 25.96 -32.77
CA ALA A 52 4.42 25.87 -32.65
C ALA A 52 3.88 24.44 -32.87
N ALA A 53 4.45 23.71 -33.84
CA ALA A 53 4.11 22.31 -34.09
C ALA A 53 4.57 21.40 -32.91
N GLY A 54 5.75 21.66 -32.36
CA GLY A 54 6.28 20.92 -31.21
C GLY A 54 5.45 21.12 -29.95
N THR A 55 5.06 22.36 -29.62
CA THR A 55 4.20 22.66 -28.47
C THR A 55 2.80 22.09 -28.65
N GLY A 56 2.22 22.16 -29.86
CA GLY A 56 0.93 21.54 -30.17
C GLY A 56 0.95 20.02 -30.03
N ALA A 57 2.00 19.36 -30.52
CA ALA A 57 2.18 17.91 -30.36
C ALA A 57 2.36 17.51 -28.87
N LEU A 58 3.12 18.29 -28.09
CA LEU A 58 3.30 18.03 -26.66
C LEU A 58 1.99 18.20 -25.89
N LEU A 59 1.23 19.28 -26.17
CA LEU A 59 -0.08 19.52 -25.57
C LEU A 59 -1.06 18.39 -25.89
N LEU A 60 -1.06 17.92 -27.14
CA LEU A 60 -1.88 16.82 -27.59
C LEU A 60 -1.51 15.50 -26.89
N LEU A 61 -0.21 15.21 -26.73
CA LEU A 61 0.26 14.04 -25.99
C LEU A 61 -0.16 14.09 -24.52
N VAL A 62 -0.12 15.27 -23.89
CA VAL A 62 -0.59 15.47 -22.52
C VAL A 62 -2.10 15.25 -22.42
N VAL A 63 -2.89 15.83 -23.34
CA VAL A 63 -4.35 15.68 -23.36
C VAL A 63 -4.75 14.23 -23.59
N VAL A 64 -4.16 13.54 -24.56
CA VAL A 64 -4.44 12.11 -24.83
C VAL A 64 -3.96 11.25 -23.67
N GLY A 65 -2.78 11.56 -23.11
CA GLY A 65 -2.21 10.85 -21.96
C GLY A 65 -3.06 10.95 -20.68
N LEU A 66 -3.80 12.05 -20.50
CA LEU A 66 -4.71 12.24 -19.37
C LEU A 66 -6.14 11.74 -19.67
N ALA A 67 -6.64 11.98 -20.87
CA ALA A 67 -8.00 11.62 -21.25
C ALA A 67 -8.19 10.10 -21.36
N THR A 68 -7.25 9.39 -21.96
CA THR A 68 -7.34 7.94 -22.17
C THR A 68 -7.50 7.16 -20.84
N PRO A 69 -6.63 7.32 -19.83
CA PRO A 69 -6.82 6.63 -18.56
C PRO A 69 -8.08 7.10 -17.83
N THR A 70 -8.50 8.36 -17.96
CA THR A 70 -9.74 8.86 -17.35
C THR A 70 -10.97 8.17 -17.95
N VAL A 71 -11.06 8.06 -19.27
CA VAL A 71 -12.15 7.35 -19.97
C VAL A 71 -12.14 5.88 -19.59
N LEU A 72 -10.98 5.25 -19.64
CA LEU A 72 -10.83 3.84 -19.28
C LEU A 72 -11.25 3.60 -17.82
N GLY A 73 -10.87 4.48 -16.91
CA GLY A 73 -11.28 4.43 -15.49
C GLY A 73 -12.80 4.53 -15.34
N GLY A 74 -13.45 5.44 -16.07
CA GLY A 74 -14.89 5.58 -16.11
C GLY A 74 -15.61 4.34 -16.66
N LEU A 75 -15.09 3.76 -17.75
CA LEU A 75 -15.65 2.52 -18.32
C LEU A 75 -15.49 1.33 -17.38
N ILE A 76 -14.34 1.20 -16.71
CA ILE A 76 -14.10 0.18 -15.69
C ILE A 76 -15.07 0.37 -14.52
N ALA A 77 -15.24 1.58 -14.04
CA ALA A 77 -16.17 1.91 -12.96
C ALA A 77 -17.61 1.55 -13.35
N LEU A 78 -18.05 1.92 -14.55
CA LEU A 78 -19.38 1.60 -15.07
C LEU A 78 -19.61 0.09 -15.18
N ARG A 79 -18.67 -0.65 -15.76
CA ARG A 79 -18.76 -2.11 -15.85
C ARG A 79 -18.86 -2.76 -14.49
N ARG A 80 -18.02 -2.36 -13.56
CA ARG A 80 -18.01 -2.90 -12.19
C ARG A 80 -19.31 -2.57 -11.46
N HIS A 81 -19.80 -1.35 -11.56
CA HIS A 81 -21.10 -0.95 -10.99
C HIS A 81 -22.26 -1.79 -11.55
N ARG A 82 -22.29 -2.07 -12.85
CA ARG A 82 -23.29 -2.94 -13.48
C ARG A 82 -23.23 -4.39 -12.95
N LEU A 83 -22.03 -4.91 -12.70
CA LEU A 83 -21.85 -6.25 -12.14
C LEU A 83 -22.33 -6.32 -10.68
N GLU A 84 -22.03 -5.30 -9.88
CA GLU A 84 -22.53 -5.16 -8.50
C GLU A 84 -24.08 -5.07 -8.48
N ALA A 85 -24.67 -4.30 -9.39
CA ALA A 85 -26.13 -4.19 -9.52
C ALA A 85 -26.82 -5.51 -9.88
N ARG A 86 -26.10 -6.44 -10.52
CA ARG A 86 -26.56 -7.80 -10.85
C ARG A 86 -26.27 -8.82 -9.74
N GLY A 87 -25.87 -8.37 -8.56
CA GLY A 87 -25.58 -9.25 -7.42
C GLY A 87 -24.33 -10.11 -7.57
N ARG A 88 -23.50 -9.87 -8.56
CA ARG A 88 -22.20 -10.53 -8.67
C ARG A 88 -21.25 -9.90 -7.67
N PRO A 89 -20.73 -10.66 -6.69
CA PRO A 89 -19.74 -10.13 -5.75
C PRO A 89 -18.52 -9.63 -6.53
N TYR A 90 -17.84 -8.66 -5.96
CA TYR A 90 -16.47 -8.32 -6.36
C TYR A 90 -15.70 -9.65 -6.35
N PRO A 91 -15.08 -10.06 -7.47
CA PRO A 91 -14.37 -11.32 -7.46
C PRO A 91 -13.31 -11.22 -6.37
N PRO A 92 -13.38 -12.07 -5.32
CA PRO A 92 -12.30 -12.15 -4.38
C PRO A 92 -11.07 -12.49 -5.21
N ARG A 93 -10.12 -11.59 -5.30
CA ARG A 93 -8.84 -11.93 -5.89
C ARG A 93 -8.19 -12.90 -4.93
N GLN A 94 -8.42 -14.20 -5.14
CA GLN A 94 -7.55 -15.21 -4.62
C GLN A 94 -6.13 -14.77 -4.93
N ARG A 95 -5.33 -14.54 -3.88
CA ARG A 95 -3.90 -14.34 -4.00
C ARG A 95 -3.30 -15.60 -4.62
N ARG A 96 -3.31 -15.71 -5.95
CA ARG A 96 -2.28 -16.52 -6.58
C ARG A 96 -0.99 -15.78 -6.27
N GLU A 97 -0.12 -16.41 -5.49
CA GLU A 97 1.24 -15.92 -5.27
C GLU A 97 1.81 -15.53 -6.62
N TRP A 98 2.03 -14.24 -6.78
CA TRP A 98 2.57 -13.75 -8.05
C TRP A 98 4.05 -14.09 -8.08
N LYS A 99 4.43 -15.01 -8.93
CA LYS A 99 5.83 -15.25 -9.25
C LYS A 99 6.18 -14.45 -10.49
N PRO A 100 7.23 -13.60 -10.46
CA PRO A 100 7.61 -12.83 -11.64
C PRO A 100 8.01 -13.80 -12.76
N GLY A 101 7.42 -13.60 -13.94
CA GLY A 101 7.82 -14.34 -15.14
C GLY A 101 9.27 -14.02 -15.53
N LEU A 102 9.86 -14.85 -16.39
CA LEU A 102 11.23 -14.68 -16.90
C LEU A 102 11.50 -13.28 -17.46
N ALA A 103 10.52 -12.68 -18.17
CA ALA A 103 10.62 -11.33 -18.71
C ALA A 103 10.82 -10.25 -17.62
N VAL A 104 10.09 -10.34 -16.49
CA VAL A 104 10.25 -9.40 -15.37
C VAL A 104 11.62 -9.59 -14.70
N ARG A 105 12.09 -10.82 -14.57
CA ARG A 105 13.44 -11.11 -14.05
C ARG A 105 14.55 -10.58 -14.97
N ALA A 106 14.36 -10.68 -16.30
CA ALA A 106 15.29 -10.13 -17.28
C ALA A 106 15.35 -8.59 -17.23
N VAL A 107 14.18 -7.93 -17.11
CA VAL A 107 14.10 -6.47 -16.93
C VAL A 107 14.79 -6.05 -15.62
N HIS A 108 14.58 -6.76 -14.51
CA HIS A 108 15.30 -6.50 -13.27
C HIS A 108 16.81 -6.69 -13.41
N GLY A 109 17.26 -7.70 -14.14
CA GLY A 109 18.66 -7.91 -14.47
C GLY A 109 19.25 -6.74 -15.26
N GLY A 110 18.53 -6.26 -16.29
CA GLY A 110 18.92 -5.11 -17.10
C GLY A 110 19.00 -3.79 -16.30
N ILE A 111 18.02 -3.54 -15.43
CA ILE A 111 18.01 -2.35 -14.55
C ILE A 111 19.20 -2.40 -13.57
N ARG A 112 19.54 -3.58 -13.05
CA ARG A 112 20.70 -3.79 -12.17
C ARG A 112 22.01 -3.44 -12.91
N SER A 113 22.16 -3.92 -14.15
CA SER A 113 23.36 -3.69 -14.96
C SER A 113 23.49 -2.24 -15.39
N ALA A 114 22.41 -1.61 -15.86
CA ALA A 114 22.43 -0.21 -16.27
C ALA A 114 22.70 0.75 -15.10
N GLY A 115 22.18 0.47 -13.92
CA GLY A 115 22.42 1.26 -12.72
C GLY A 115 23.86 1.24 -12.26
N ALA A 116 24.56 0.12 -12.43
CA ALA A 116 25.99 -0.02 -12.12
C ALA A 116 26.88 0.75 -13.10
N ILE A 117 26.52 0.75 -14.39
CA ILE A 117 27.27 1.43 -15.45
C ILE A 117 27.13 2.96 -15.34
N LEU A 118 25.94 3.47 -15.04
CA LEU A 118 25.65 4.92 -15.03
C LEU A 118 26.13 5.64 -13.76
N SER A 119 26.40 4.94 -12.68
CA SER A 119 26.71 5.59 -11.39
C SER A 119 28.19 5.62 -11.02
N GLY A 120 29.06 4.88 -11.70
CA GLY A 120 30.52 4.80 -11.41
C GLY A 120 30.88 4.41 -9.97
N ARG A 121 29.87 4.15 -9.13
CA ARG A 121 30.00 3.68 -7.75
C ARG A 121 29.28 2.34 -7.64
N PRO A 122 29.83 1.35 -6.94
CA PRO A 122 29.08 0.15 -6.60
C PRO A 122 27.91 0.57 -5.71
N ARG A 123 26.77 0.90 -6.31
CA ARG A 123 25.51 1.01 -5.56
C ARG A 123 25.23 -0.38 -5.04
N ARG A 124 25.00 -0.55 -3.74
CA ARG A 124 24.38 -1.74 -3.17
C ARG A 124 23.25 -2.13 -4.10
N ARG A 125 23.31 -3.35 -4.65
CA ARG A 125 22.34 -3.80 -5.66
C ARG A 125 20.96 -3.81 -5.02
N ALA A 126 20.07 -2.94 -5.48
CA ALA A 126 18.70 -2.82 -4.96
C ALA A 126 18.04 -4.20 -4.85
N LEU A 127 17.35 -4.45 -3.74
CA LEU A 127 16.56 -5.67 -3.53
C LEU A 127 15.21 -5.55 -4.25
N PHE A 128 14.76 -6.66 -4.82
CA PHE A 128 13.50 -6.75 -5.55
C PHE A 128 12.59 -7.80 -4.92
N PRO A 129 11.27 -7.74 -5.14
CA PRO A 129 10.36 -8.79 -4.71
C PRO A 129 10.84 -10.16 -5.16
N PHE A 130 10.76 -11.15 -4.25
CA PHE A 130 11.22 -12.53 -4.39
C PHE A 130 12.72 -12.77 -4.32
N ASP A 131 13.56 -11.74 -4.17
CA ASP A 131 14.96 -11.96 -3.81
C ASP A 131 15.00 -12.70 -2.47
N LEU A 132 15.90 -13.67 -2.34
CA LEU A 132 16.18 -14.35 -1.09
C LEU A 132 17.29 -13.56 -0.39
N VAL A 133 17.07 -13.25 0.88
CA VAL A 133 17.98 -12.47 1.70
C VAL A 133 18.16 -13.11 3.06
N GLU A 134 19.35 -13.00 3.62
CA GLU A 134 19.65 -13.30 5.01
C GLU A 134 19.67 -11.99 5.79
N VAL A 135 19.05 -11.97 6.96
CA VAL A 135 19.13 -10.85 7.88
C VAL A 135 20.54 -10.85 8.48
N CYS A 136 21.23 -9.71 8.44
CA CYS A 136 22.56 -9.54 9.01
C CYS A 136 22.57 -9.94 10.50
N SER A 137 23.74 -10.27 11.03
CA SER A 137 23.88 -10.48 12.47
C SER A 137 23.51 -9.21 13.23
N LEU A 138 23.06 -9.38 14.48
CA LEU A 138 22.68 -8.23 15.32
C LEU A 138 23.85 -7.24 15.45
N GLU A 139 25.08 -7.75 15.62
CA GLU A 139 26.28 -6.91 15.72
C GLU A 139 26.50 -6.06 14.44
N GLU A 140 26.32 -6.66 13.26
CA GLU A 140 26.43 -5.93 11.99
C GLU A 140 25.37 -4.84 11.89
N ILE A 141 24.14 -5.13 12.31
CA ILE A 141 23.04 -4.16 12.29
C ILE A 141 23.29 -3.02 13.26
N LEU A 142 23.68 -3.33 14.51
CA LEU A 142 23.97 -2.31 15.54
C LEU A 142 25.03 -1.31 15.07
N LYS A 143 26.04 -1.74 14.31
CA LYS A 143 27.08 -0.86 13.72
C LYS A 143 26.51 0.13 12.70
N THR A 144 25.32 -0.08 12.17
CA THR A 144 24.66 0.82 11.20
C THR A 144 23.75 1.84 11.85
N LEU A 145 23.41 1.66 13.13
CA LEU A 145 22.43 2.48 13.82
C LEU A 145 23.07 3.76 14.38
N ASP A 146 22.30 4.82 14.42
CA ASP A 146 22.64 6.04 15.13
C ASP A 146 22.36 5.89 16.66
N PRO A 147 22.73 6.86 17.52
CA PRO A 147 22.47 6.80 18.97
C PRO A 147 20.99 6.68 19.36
N ARG A 148 20.08 6.84 18.41
CA ARG A 148 18.63 6.65 18.61
C ARG A 148 18.16 5.25 18.19
N GLY A 149 19.07 4.36 17.84
CA GLY A 149 18.75 3.04 17.34
C GLY A 149 18.10 3.05 15.96
N THR A 150 18.42 4.06 15.12
CA THR A 150 17.79 4.23 13.82
C THR A 150 18.79 4.25 12.69
N LEU A 151 18.35 3.84 11.49
CA LEU A 151 19.07 4.08 10.23
C LEU A 151 18.16 4.89 9.30
N ASP A 152 18.62 6.05 8.84
CA ASP A 152 17.79 7.05 8.14
C ASP A 152 16.50 7.37 8.91
N ALA A 153 16.59 7.54 10.21
CA ALA A 153 15.51 7.76 11.15
C ALA A 153 14.45 6.63 11.22
N LEU A 154 14.68 5.47 10.61
CA LEU A 154 13.87 4.26 10.77
C LEU A 154 14.40 3.44 11.94
N PRO A 155 13.63 3.21 13.02
CA PRO A 155 14.11 2.44 14.14
C PRO A 155 14.25 0.95 13.80
N PHE A 156 15.33 0.34 14.31
CA PHE A 156 15.45 -1.10 14.40
C PHE A 156 14.78 -1.54 15.70
N MET A 157 13.68 -2.30 15.55
CA MET A 157 12.86 -2.69 16.70
C MET A 157 13.47 -3.88 17.42
N PRO A 158 13.33 -3.99 18.77
CA PRO A 158 13.88 -5.12 19.53
C PRO A 158 13.41 -6.48 19.01
N GLU A 159 12.14 -6.62 18.64
CA GLU A 159 11.58 -7.85 18.08
C GLU A 159 12.23 -8.28 16.76
N MET A 160 12.89 -7.37 16.06
CA MET A 160 13.59 -7.68 14.81
C MET A 160 14.88 -8.48 15.07
N ALA A 161 15.44 -8.41 16.28
CA ALA A 161 16.66 -9.14 16.65
C ALA A 161 16.48 -10.66 16.56
N ALA A 162 15.26 -11.16 16.80
CA ALA A 162 14.94 -12.58 16.71
C ALA A 162 15.15 -13.18 15.31
N TYR A 163 15.14 -12.34 14.26
CA TYR A 163 15.27 -12.77 12.87
C TYR A 163 16.71 -12.68 12.33
N CYS A 164 17.66 -12.22 13.14
CA CYS A 164 19.07 -12.14 12.74
C CYS A 164 19.64 -13.50 12.36
N GLY A 165 20.28 -13.59 11.19
CA GLY A 165 20.80 -14.83 10.63
C GLY A 165 19.78 -15.70 9.90
N GLU A 166 18.51 -15.34 9.88
CA GLU A 166 17.48 -16.09 9.16
C GLU A 166 17.35 -15.68 7.70
N GLU A 167 16.99 -16.65 6.84
CA GLU A 167 16.71 -16.40 5.43
C GLU A 167 15.22 -16.11 5.18
N HIS A 168 14.94 -14.99 4.51
CA HIS A 168 13.59 -14.57 4.14
C HIS A 168 13.50 -14.13 2.68
N ARG A 169 12.28 -14.16 2.13
CA ARG A 169 12.01 -13.58 0.81
C ARG A 169 11.56 -12.13 0.94
N VAL A 170 12.05 -11.31 0.03
CA VAL A 170 11.52 -9.95 -0.13
C VAL A 170 10.10 -10.03 -0.66
N LEU A 171 9.15 -9.50 0.11
CA LEU A 171 7.74 -9.43 -0.27
C LEU A 171 7.49 -8.26 -1.23
N ARG A 172 7.96 -7.08 -0.87
CA ARG A 172 7.81 -5.83 -1.63
C ARG A 172 8.93 -4.86 -1.32
N ARG A 173 9.22 -3.99 -2.29
CA ARG A 173 10.07 -2.82 -2.06
C ARG A 173 9.19 -1.66 -1.57
N VAL A 174 9.65 -0.96 -0.53
CA VAL A 174 8.95 0.18 0.07
C VAL A 174 9.63 1.47 -0.36
N ASP A 175 9.41 1.90 -1.60
CA ASP A 175 9.91 3.19 -2.09
C ASP A 175 8.98 4.36 -1.72
N LYS A 176 7.78 4.04 -1.27
CA LYS A 176 6.77 4.98 -0.77
C LYS A 176 5.95 4.33 0.33
N ILE A 177 5.46 5.17 1.24
CA ILE A 177 4.65 4.75 2.39
C ILE A 177 3.61 5.82 2.68
N ASN A 178 2.45 5.44 3.19
CA ASN A 178 1.45 6.38 3.62
C ASN A 178 1.78 6.92 5.02
N ASP A 179 1.65 8.22 5.20
CA ASP A 179 1.94 8.90 6.45
C ASP A 179 0.64 9.19 7.21
N TYR A 180 0.36 8.40 8.21
CA TYR A 180 -0.78 8.62 9.11
C TYR A 180 -0.43 9.53 10.28
N VAL A 181 0.87 9.78 10.55
CA VAL A 181 1.34 10.64 11.64
C VAL A 181 0.98 12.10 11.36
N THR A 182 1.38 12.62 10.20
CA THR A 182 1.09 14.02 9.83
C THR A 182 -0.10 14.15 8.89
N GLY A 183 -0.60 13.04 8.35
CA GLY A 183 -1.66 13.04 7.34
C GLY A 183 -1.23 13.62 5.99
N SER A 184 0.08 13.71 5.73
CA SER A 184 0.63 14.30 4.51
C SER A 184 0.47 13.41 3.26
N GLY A 185 -0.15 12.24 3.40
CA GLY A 185 -0.35 11.27 2.33
C GLY A 185 0.90 10.45 2.05
N LEU A 186 1.16 10.16 0.78
CA LEU A 186 2.32 9.33 0.40
C LEU A 186 3.63 10.09 0.56
N ARG A 187 4.61 9.41 1.16
CA ARG A 187 5.98 9.89 1.35
C ARG A 187 6.96 8.92 0.72
N ARG A 188 8.12 9.41 0.33
CA ARG A 188 9.20 8.61 -0.26
C ARG A 188 10.02 7.96 0.85
N MET A 189 10.17 6.64 0.78
CA MET A 189 11.07 5.88 1.61
C MET A 189 12.30 5.43 0.80
N ARG A 190 13.45 5.28 1.46
CA ARG A 190 14.71 4.90 0.79
C ARG A 190 15.18 3.53 1.29
N ASP A 191 15.67 2.73 0.34
CA ASP A 191 16.39 1.49 0.60
C ASP A 191 15.73 0.61 1.65
N THR A 192 14.40 0.44 1.50
CA THR A 192 13.55 -0.26 2.46
C THR A 192 12.72 -1.33 1.74
N VAL A 193 12.57 -2.48 2.37
CA VAL A 193 11.78 -3.60 1.87
C VAL A 193 10.90 -4.17 2.98
N LEU A 194 9.86 -4.94 2.59
CA LEU A 194 9.12 -5.85 3.45
C LEU A 194 9.61 -7.27 3.20
N LEU A 195 9.77 -8.04 4.26
CA LEU A 195 10.04 -9.48 4.18
C LEU A 195 8.74 -10.27 4.38
N GLU A 196 8.65 -11.45 3.78
CA GLU A 196 7.47 -12.30 3.89
C GLU A 196 7.25 -12.73 5.35
N ARG A 197 6.01 -12.60 5.80
CA ARG A 197 5.53 -13.06 7.11
C ARG A 197 6.11 -12.35 8.34
N LEU A 198 7.04 -11.41 8.19
CA LEU A 198 7.62 -10.71 9.32
C LEU A 198 6.74 -9.52 9.73
N ARG A 199 6.09 -9.69 10.87
CA ARG A 199 5.19 -8.69 11.46
C ARG A 199 5.59 -8.40 12.90
N CYS A 200 5.33 -7.18 13.31
CA CYS A 200 5.46 -6.75 14.68
C CYS A 200 4.45 -7.49 15.58
N ASP A 201 4.91 -8.02 16.70
CA ASP A 201 4.08 -8.69 17.70
C ASP A 201 3.64 -7.75 18.85
N GLY A 202 4.21 -6.53 18.90
CA GLY A 202 3.91 -5.51 19.88
C GLY A 202 4.44 -5.75 21.28
N GLN A 203 5.16 -6.84 21.54
CA GLN A 203 5.60 -7.22 22.91
C GLN A 203 6.47 -6.14 23.54
N HIS A 204 7.35 -5.53 22.75
CA HIS A 204 8.30 -4.54 23.25
C HIS A 204 7.72 -3.12 23.36
N HIS A 205 6.50 -2.87 22.90
CA HIS A 205 5.87 -1.55 22.98
C HIS A 205 4.41 -1.65 23.42
N GLY A 206 4.20 -2.06 24.65
CA GLY A 206 2.92 -2.02 25.36
C GLY A 206 1.90 -3.07 24.92
N GLY A 207 2.27 -4.06 24.11
CA GLY A 207 1.35 -5.08 23.61
C GLY A 207 0.41 -4.53 22.54
N CYS A 208 0.90 -3.68 21.65
CA CYS A 208 0.19 -3.23 20.47
C CYS A 208 -0.20 -4.42 19.57
N GLN A 209 -1.46 -4.50 19.17
CA GLN A 209 -2.01 -5.64 18.44
C GLN A 209 -2.27 -5.35 16.96
N THR A 210 -1.71 -4.27 16.40
CA THR A 210 -1.95 -3.86 14.99
C THR A 210 -1.31 -4.82 14.00
N CYS A 211 -0.31 -5.62 14.41
CA CYS A 211 0.40 -6.58 13.56
C CYS A 211 0.98 -5.92 12.29
N CYS A 212 1.63 -4.77 12.43
CA CYS A 212 2.26 -4.06 11.32
C CYS A 212 3.35 -4.91 10.65
N HIS A 213 3.55 -4.77 9.35
CA HIS A 213 4.74 -5.31 8.70
C HIS A 213 5.98 -4.58 9.18
N LEU A 214 7.03 -5.33 9.51
CA LEU A 214 8.33 -4.79 9.83
C LEU A 214 9.01 -4.26 8.56
N LEU A 215 9.52 -3.03 8.65
CA LEU A 215 10.26 -2.36 7.58
C LEU A 215 11.74 -2.66 7.74
N TRP A 216 12.36 -3.20 6.71
CA TRP A 216 13.77 -3.59 6.72
C TRP A 216 14.59 -2.70 5.81
N LYS A 217 15.65 -2.09 6.34
CA LYS A 217 16.63 -1.38 5.51
C LYS A 217 17.47 -2.39 4.73
N GLU A 218 17.75 -2.11 3.45
CA GLU A 218 18.62 -2.98 2.65
C GLU A 218 20.02 -3.17 3.27
N ALA A 219 20.46 -2.21 4.08
CA ALA A 219 21.72 -2.30 4.81
C ALA A 219 21.75 -3.40 5.88
N TRP A 220 20.58 -3.86 6.33
CA TRP A 220 20.43 -4.93 7.32
C TRP A 220 20.26 -6.31 6.68
N LEU A 221 20.41 -6.40 5.35
CA LEU A 221 20.12 -7.60 4.59
C LEU A 221 21.27 -7.95 3.65
N LYS A 222 21.61 -9.23 3.57
CA LYS A 222 22.55 -9.82 2.62
C LYS A 222 21.77 -10.64 1.60
N ARG A 223 22.05 -10.47 0.31
CA ARG A 223 21.44 -11.33 -0.71
C ARG A 223 22.06 -12.71 -0.65
N THR A 224 21.25 -13.76 -0.65
CA THR A 224 21.72 -15.13 -0.77
C THR A 224 21.39 -15.67 -2.18
N SER A 225 22.28 -16.53 -2.70
CA SER A 225 21.91 -17.41 -3.81
C SER A 225 21.22 -18.62 -3.18
N GLY A 226 20.10 -19.08 -3.70
CA GLY A 226 19.34 -20.21 -3.17
C GLY A 226 20.12 -21.53 -2.93
N ASN A 227 21.44 -21.49 -3.01
CA ASN A 227 22.39 -22.56 -2.72
C ASN A 227 23.15 -22.34 -1.40
N GLY A 228 22.66 -21.49 -0.49
CA GLY A 228 23.30 -21.24 0.80
C GLY A 228 24.63 -20.45 0.73
N ARG A 229 25.00 -19.90 -0.44
CA ARG A 229 26.15 -19.00 -0.55
C ARG A 229 25.68 -17.56 -0.35
N SER A 230 25.96 -17.00 0.81
CA SER A 230 25.87 -15.55 1.03
C SER A 230 26.89 -14.86 0.13
N PHE A 231 26.45 -13.91 -0.68
CA PHE A 231 27.37 -12.99 -1.33
C PHE A 231 27.73 -11.91 -0.31
N ALA A 232 28.79 -12.13 0.46
CA ALA A 232 29.41 -11.06 1.22
C ALA A 232 29.82 -9.97 0.23
N GLU A 233 29.18 -8.82 0.27
CA GLU A 233 29.72 -7.64 -0.39
C GLU A 233 30.96 -7.18 0.41
N PRO A 234 32.02 -6.72 -0.27
CA PRO A 234 33.21 -6.19 0.41
C PRO A 234 32.77 -5.03 1.31
N ASP A 235 33.33 -4.98 2.51
CA ASP A 235 33.15 -3.96 3.52
C ASP A 235 33.21 -2.56 2.89
N GLY A 236 32.06 -1.95 2.66
CA GLY A 236 32.01 -0.54 2.31
C GLY A 236 32.47 0.30 3.50
N PRO A 237 32.97 1.53 3.27
CA PRO A 237 33.35 2.39 4.37
C PRO A 237 32.19 2.56 5.33
N PRO A 238 32.45 2.58 6.66
CA PRO A 238 31.41 2.75 7.67
C PRO A 238 30.57 3.99 7.35
N LEU A 239 29.24 3.84 7.46
CA LEU A 239 28.33 4.95 7.21
C LEU A 239 28.63 6.10 8.20
N PRO A 240 28.67 7.35 7.74
CA PRO A 240 28.89 8.49 8.64
C PRO A 240 27.76 8.54 9.67
N GLY A 241 28.08 8.42 10.95
CA GLY A 241 27.12 8.41 12.05
C GLY A 241 26.96 7.05 12.74
N SER A 242 27.89 6.10 12.50
CA SER A 242 27.90 4.82 13.22
C SER A 242 27.92 5.05 14.72
N CYS A 243 27.09 4.26 15.43
CA CYS A 243 26.99 4.26 16.89
C CYS A 243 28.35 4.10 17.56
N ASP A 244 28.43 4.65 18.76
CA ASP A 244 29.40 4.27 19.77
C ASP A 244 29.50 2.72 19.77
N PRO A 245 30.72 2.15 19.69
CA PRO A 245 30.92 0.69 19.78
C PRO A 245 30.37 0.05 21.07
N ALA A 246 29.89 0.87 22.02
CA ALA A 246 29.22 0.44 23.24
C ALA A 246 27.70 0.18 23.09
N PHE A 247 27.05 0.48 21.92
CA PHE A 247 25.62 0.26 21.74
C PHE A 247 25.26 -1.24 21.76
N ARG A 248 24.37 -1.64 22.67
CA ARG A 248 24.02 -3.04 22.91
C ARG A 248 22.54 -3.28 22.67
N GLU A 249 22.15 -4.55 22.50
CA GLU A 249 20.76 -4.96 22.34
C GLU A 249 19.83 -4.40 23.44
N GLY A 250 20.29 -4.38 24.71
CA GLY A 250 19.52 -3.81 25.82
C GLY A 250 19.21 -2.33 25.70
N ASP A 251 19.95 -1.59 24.87
CA ASP A 251 19.69 -0.18 24.61
C ASP A 251 18.51 0.00 23.65
N LEU A 252 18.26 -0.94 22.75
CA LEU A 252 17.11 -0.92 21.85
C LEU A 252 15.80 -0.87 22.65
N GLN A 253 15.67 -1.68 23.71
CA GLN A 253 14.46 -1.71 24.54
C GLN A 253 14.18 -0.35 25.19
N ARG A 254 15.20 0.38 25.60
CA ARG A 254 15.03 1.73 26.20
C ARG A 254 14.56 2.76 25.19
N LEU A 255 14.93 2.59 23.91
CA LEU A 255 14.62 3.54 22.86
C LEU A 255 13.21 3.43 22.30
N VAL A 256 12.52 2.30 22.55
CA VAL A 256 11.10 2.13 22.11
C VAL A 256 10.12 2.85 23.03
N THR A 257 10.58 3.44 24.13
CA THR A 257 9.73 4.16 25.07
C THR A 257 10.21 5.60 25.20
N ARG A 258 9.33 6.55 24.96
CA ARG A 258 9.57 7.98 25.21
C ARG A 258 8.57 8.46 26.25
N VAL A 259 9.07 9.06 27.31
CA VAL A 259 8.22 9.67 28.36
C VAL A 259 8.25 11.19 28.14
N GLU A 260 7.11 11.78 27.80
CA GLU A 260 6.96 13.23 27.68
C GLU A 260 5.95 13.74 28.72
N GLY A 261 6.47 14.28 29.84
CA GLY A 261 5.71 15.04 30.85
C GLY A 261 4.38 14.42 31.29
N TYR A 262 3.32 15.24 31.32
CA TYR A 262 1.97 14.82 31.77
C TYR A 262 1.19 13.94 30.79
N ARG A 263 1.70 13.64 29.62
CA ARG A 263 1.00 12.85 28.58
C ARG A 263 1.15 11.34 28.71
N GLY A 264 1.89 10.88 29.73
CA GLY A 264 2.12 9.47 29.96
C GLY A 264 3.18 8.86 29.04
N VAL A 265 3.20 7.54 28.97
CA VAL A 265 4.16 6.77 28.17
C VAL A 265 3.80 6.85 26.70
N GLN A 266 4.76 7.26 25.87
CA GLN A 266 4.67 7.22 24.43
C GLN A 266 5.62 6.16 23.90
N TYR A 267 5.17 5.38 22.97
CA TYR A 267 5.97 4.34 22.32
C TYR A 267 6.53 4.84 20.99
N VAL A 268 7.76 4.46 20.74
CA VAL A 268 8.44 4.70 19.46
C VAL A 268 8.43 3.38 18.70
N CYS A 269 7.82 3.38 17.54
CA CYS A 269 7.87 2.23 16.62
C CYS A 269 8.07 2.72 15.18
N GLN A 270 8.27 1.80 14.25
CA GLN A 270 8.50 2.18 12.86
C GLN A 270 7.35 3.01 12.28
N MET A 271 6.11 2.78 12.71
CA MET A 271 4.94 3.51 12.19
C MET A 271 4.83 4.92 12.78
N THR A 272 5.18 5.13 14.05
CA THR A 272 5.21 6.48 14.65
C THR A 272 6.31 7.36 14.08
N GLU A 273 7.39 6.75 13.57
CA GLU A 273 8.56 7.46 13.00
C GLU A 273 8.53 7.57 11.46
N VAL A 274 7.48 7.08 10.79
CA VAL A 274 7.34 7.15 9.31
C VAL A 274 7.60 8.55 8.77
N ALA A 275 7.06 9.58 9.42
CA ALA A 275 7.21 10.96 8.97
C ALA A 275 8.68 11.43 9.00
N ARG A 276 9.48 10.92 9.95
CA ARG A 276 10.92 11.24 10.09
C ARG A 276 11.78 10.37 9.16
N ALA A 277 11.41 9.09 9.02
CA ALA A 277 12.11 8.12 8.21
C ALA A 277 11.85 8.27 6.69
N SER A 278 11.05 9.24 6.29
CA SER A 278 10.63 9.43 4.90
C SER A 278 10.69 10.88 4.47
N ALA A 279 10.73 11.13 3.16
CA ALA A 279 10.72 12.46 2.59
C ALA A 279 9.40 12.73 1.87
N ARG A 280 9.04 14.00 1.70
CA ARG A 280 7.85 14.39 0.93
C ARG A 280 7.91 13.80 -0.49
N LEU A 281 6.80 13.28 -0.95
CA LEU A 281 6.62 12.79 -2.31
C LEU A 281 5.58 13.65 -3.02
N SER A 282 5.99 14.28 -4.13
CA SER A 282 5.05 15.06 -4.92
C SER A 282 4.09 14.11 -5.65
N TRP A 283 2.79 14.35 -5.51
CA TRP A 283 1.74 13.54 -6.12
C TRP A 283 1.75 13.57 -7.66
N ASN A 284 2.30 14.63 -8.25
CA ASN A 284 2.41 14.82 -9.71
C ASN A 284 3.74 14.31 -10.28
N ASP A 285 4.63 13.73 -9.47
CA ASP A 285 5.84 13.06 -9.97
C ASP A 285 5.47 11.68 -10.54
N PRO A 286 5.47 11.47 -11.88
CA PRO A 286 5.08 10.20 -12.48
C PRO A 286 6.06 9.06 -12.18
N ARG A 287 7.26 9.38 -11.71
CA ARG A 287 8.34 8.40 -11.51
C ARG A 287 7.96 7.36 -10.45
N HIS A 288 7.23 7.76 -9.40
CA HIS A 288 6.82 6.82 -8.37
C HIS A 288 5.78 5.80 -8.83
N TYR A 289 4.97 6.13 -9.87
CA TYR A 289 4.05 5.17 -10.49
C TYR A 289 4.81 4.15 -11.35
N LEU A 290 5.71 4.65 -12.20
CA LEU A 290 6.52 3.79 -13.06
C LEU A 290 7.41 2.85 -12.25
N ARG A 291 7.94 3.33 -11.14
CA ARG A 291 8.77 2.51 -10.24
C ARG A 291 8.04 1.30 -9.70
N ASP A 292 6.76 1.40 -9.33
CA ASP A 292 5.99 0.25 -8.86
C ASP A 292 5.89 -0.86 -9.90
N LEU A 293 5.73 -0.48 -11.18
CA LEU A 293 5.70 -1.44 -12.28
C LEU A 293 7.09 -2.03 -12.55
N LEU A 294 8.12 -1.17 -12.64
CA LEU A 294 9.48 -1.58 -12.94
C LEU A 294 10.11 -2.42 -11.81
N LEU A 295 9.78 -2.11 -10.57
CA LEU A 295 10.24 -2.86 -9.41
C LEU A 295 9.45 -4.14 -9.16
N GLY A 296 8.36 -4.37 -9.91
CA GLY A 296 7.54 -5.56 -9.77
C GLY A 296 6.63 -5.59 -8.54
N ASN A 297 6.42 -4.45 -7.88
CA ASN A 297 5.45 -4.33 -6.78
C ASN A 297 4.01 -4.53 -7.28
N VAL A 298 3.73 -4.15 -8.52
CA VAL A 298 2.40 -4.20 -9.13
C VAL A 298 2.49 -4.82 -10.53
N ARG A 299 1.51 -5.64 -10.90
CA ARG A 299 1.38 -6.17 -12.27
C ARG A 299 0.82 -5.10 -13.20
N LEU A 300 1.13 -5.21 -14.51
CA LEU A 300 0.66 -4.26 -15.52
C LEU A 300 -0.87 -4.10 -15.53
N GLY A 301 -1.65 -5.16 -15.49
CA GLY A 301 -3.12 -5.09 -15.49
C GLY A 301 -3.68 -4.29 -14.31
N PRO A 302 -3.42 -4.69 -13.05
CA PRO A 302 -3.77 -3.89 -11.87
C PRO A 302 -3.22 -2.46 -11.89
N PHE A 303 -2.02 -2.26 -12.41
CA PHE A 303 -1.43 -0.93 -12.56
C PHE A 303 -2.28 -0.03 -13.47
N VAL A 304 -2.59 -0.50 -14.68
CA VAL A 304 -3.43 0.25 -15.64
C VAL A 304 -4.81 0.55 -15.03
N VAL A 305 -5.44 -0.44 -14.40
CA VAL A 305 -6.75 -0.27 -13.75
C VAL A 305 -6.68 0.76 -12.64
N GLY A 306 -5.70 0.65 -11.73
CA GLY A 306 -5.58 1.55 -10.57
C GLY A 306 -5.25 2.99 -11.00
N VAL A 307 -4.32 3.19 -11.94
CA VAL A 307 -4.01 4.53 -12.48
C VAL A 307 -5.23 5.13 -13.19
N SER A 308 -5.95 4.32 -13.97
CA SER A 308 -7.15 4.81 -14.67
C SER A 308 -8.26 5.25 -13.69
N ILE A 309 -8.49 4.48 -12.64
CA ILE A 309 -9.46 4.83 -11.60
C ILE A 309 -9.01 6.09 -10.84
N GLU A 310 -7.74 6.21 -10.50
CA GLU A 310 -7.22 7.39 -9.82
C GLU A 310 -7.36 8.65 -10.68
N MET A 311 -7.04 8.58 -11.96
CA MET A 311 -7.23 9.71 -12.88
C MET A 311 -8.70 10.09 -13.02
N PHE A 312 -9.60 9.10 -13.15
CA PHE A 312 -11.05 9.33 -13.17
C PHE A 312 -11.51 10.03 -11.86
N ASN A 313 -11.09 9.53 -10.72
CA ASN A 313 -11.44 10.11 -9.41
C ASN A 313 -10.93 11.56 -9.25
N ARG A 314 -9.73 11.86 -9.76
CA ARG A 314 -9.19 13.23 -9.75
C ARG A 314 -10.00 14.20 -10.60
N VAL A 315 -10.38 13.76 -11.80
CA VAL A 315 -11.26 14.56 -12.69
C VAL A 315 -12.63 14.76 -12.04
N GLN A 316 -13.20 13.71 -11.44
CA GLN A 316 -14.46 13.82 -10.70
C GLN A 316 -14.36 14.80 -9.53
N LYS A 317 -13.30 14.76 -8.74
CA LYS A 317 -13.08 15.72 -7.64
C LYS A 317 -12.96 17.15 -8.12
N ARG A 318 -12.36 17.38 -9.29
CA ARG A 318 -12.08 18.74 -9.80
C ARG A 318 -13.22 19.36 -10.59
N PHE A 319 -13.96 18.56 -11.35
CA PHE A 319 -14.89 19.04 -12.38
C PHE A 319 -16.28 18.35 -12.37
N GLY A 320 -16.44 17.23 -11.68
CA GLY A 320 -17.64 16.43 -11.70
C GLY A 320 -18.51 16.60 -10.46
N SER A 321 -19.42 15.66 -10.24
CA SER A 321 -20.32 15.59 -9.09
C SER A 321 -19.63 15.24 -7.77
N GLY A 322 -18.34 14.94 -7.80
CA GLY A 322 -17.59 14.46 -6.63
C GLY A 322 -17.78 12.98 -6.30
N VAL A 323 -18.57 12.24 -7.08
CA VAL A 323 -18.78 10.81 -6.89
C VAL A 323 -17.55 10.04 -7.33
N LEU A 324 -16.90 9.39 -6.38
CA LEU A 324 -15.67 8.64 -6.57
C LEU A 324 -15.96 7.16 -6.81
N TYR A 325 -15.05 6.49 -7.48
CA TYR A 325 -15.11 5.04 -7.61
C TYR A 325 -13.95 4.38 -6.81
N PRO A 326 -14.18 3.29 -6.04
CA PRO A 326 -15.51 2.71 -5.75
C PRO A 326 -16.39 3.63 -4.92
N GLN A 327 -17.68 3.65 -5.22
CA GLN A 327 -18.63 4.41 -4.45
C GLN A 327 -19.08 3.63 -3.22
N LEU A 328 -19.02 4.27 -2.07
CA LEU A 328 -19.70 3.85 -0.85
C LEU A 328 -20.96 4.69 -0.67
N ALA A 329 -22.07 4.03 -0.39
CA ALA A 329 -23.26 4.71 0.07
C ALA A 329 -23.27 4.74 1.60
N THR A 330 -23.96 5.71 2.16
CA THR A 330 -24.19 5.80 3.60
C THR A 330 -25.63 6.19 3.83
N THR A 331 -26.21 5.66 4.89
CA THR A 331 -27.56 6.03 5.32
C THR A 331 -27.59 7.33 6.13
N GLY A 332 -26.43 7.95 6.34
CA GLY A 332 -26.31 9.20 7.09
C GLY A 332 -26.64 9.07 8.58
N LEU A 333 -26.46 7.88 9.15
CA LEU A 333 -26.74 7.62 10.55
C LEU A 333 -25.99 8.59 11.46
N ALA A 334 -26.69 9.21 12.40
CA ALA A 334 -26.07 10.02 13.45
C ALA A 334 -25.22 9.15 14.41
N THR A 335 -25.72 7.95 14.71
CA THR A 335 -25.06 6.96 15.56
C THR A 335 -24.98 5.63 14.83
N SER A 336 -23.81 5.04 14.76
CA SER A 336 -23.62 3.74 14.13
C SER A 336 -24.07 2.60 15.04
N PRO A 337 -24.77 1.58 14.50
CA PRO A 337 -25.19 0.41 15.26
C PRO A 337 -23.98 -0.40 15.74
N HIS A 338 -24.21 -1.21 16.75
CA HIS A 338 -23.21 -2.08 17.36
C HIS A 338 -23.72 -3.52 17.40
N GLN A 339 -22.83 -4.45 17.15
CA GLN A 339 -23.05 -5.88 17.34
C GLN A 339 -21.79 -6.49 17.92
N VAL A 340 -21.96 -7.35 18.92
CA VAL A 340 -20.88 -8.14 19.52
C VAL A 340 -21.11 -9.59 19.13
N LEU A 341 -20.12 -10.19 18.49
CA LEU A 341 -20.11 -11.61 18.12
C LEU A 341 -19.15 -12.40 19.00
N ASP A 342 -18.32 -11.70 19.80
CA ASP A 342 -17.25 -12.26 20.61
C ASP A 342 -16.36 -13.21 19.77
N LEU A 343 -15.88 -12.69 18.64
CA LEU A 343 -15.04 -13.45 17.72
C LEU A 343 -13.65 -13.66 18.31
N GLN A 344 -13.20 -14.92 18.21
CA GLN A 344 -11.91 -15.34 18.72
C GLN A 344 -10.99 -15.79 17.57
N PRO A 345 -9.65 -15.75 17.73
CA PRO A 345 -8.72 -16.31 16.75
C PRO A 345 -9.11 -17.77 16.44
N GLY A 346 -9.16 -18.08 15.13
CA GLY A 346 -9.57 -19.39 14.62
C GLY A 346 -11.03 -19.46 14.15
N ASP A 347 -11.92 -18.59 14.62
CA ASP A 347 -13.30 -18.54 14.11
C ASP A 347 -13.32 -18.31 12.60
N VAL A 348 -14.29 -18.95 11.92
CA VAL A 348 -14.53 -18.70 10.49
C VAL A 348 -15.70 -17.73 10.35
N VAL A 349 -15.46 -16.66 9.63
CA VAL A 349 -16.44 -15.59 9.42
C VAL A 349 -16.60 -15.28 7.94
N ARG A 350 -17.81 -14.85 7.58
CA ARG A 350 -18.11 -14.24 6.29
C ARG A 350 -18.16 -12.72 6.45
N VAL A 351 -17.47 -12.00 5.56
CA VAL A 351 -17.65 -10.55 5.47
C VAL A 351 -19.01 -10.27 4.85
N ARG A 352 -19.83 -9.46 5.52
CA ARG A 352 -21.17 -9.10 5.03
C ARG A 352 -21.11 -8.45 3.64
N ALA A 353 -22.22 -8.50 2.94
CA ALA A 353 -22.33 -7.84 1.64
C ALA A 353 -22.21 -6.31 1.77
N LYS A 354 -21.68 -5.65 0.73
CA LYS A 354 -21.47 -4.20 0.69
C LYS A 354 -22.69 -3.41 1.20
N HIS A 355 -23.89 -3.73 0.69
CA HIS A 355 -25.12 -2.99 1.04
C HIS A 355 -25.53 -3.17 2.50
N GLU A 356 -25.17 -4.26 3.16
CA GLU A 356 -25.40 -4.48 4.59
C GLU A 356 -24.45 -3.63 5.41
N ILE A 357 -23.17 -3.59 5.03
CA ILE A 357 -22.15 -2.77 5.69
C ILE A 357 -22.51 -1.29 5.55
N GLU A 358 -22.88 -0.83 4.36
CA GLU A 358 -23.28 0.56 4.10
C GLU A 358 -24.39 1.06 5.03
N ARG A 359 -25.32 0.17 5.44
CA ARG A 359 -26.38 0.48 6.39
C ARG A 359 -25.89 0.70 7.81
N THR A 360 -24.66 0.33 8.13
CA THR A 360 -24.05 0.49 9.46
C THR A 360 -23.15 1.72 9.54
N LEU A 361 -22.95 2.44 8.44
CA LEU A 361 -21.99 3.54 8.35
C LEU A 361 -22.65 4.89 8.62
N THR A 362 -21.94 5.75 9.36
CA THR A 362 -22.26 7.17 9.49
C THR A 362 -21.97 7.92 8.19
N ALA A 363 -22.35 9.19 8.09
CA ALA A 363 -22.05 10.05 6.94
C ALA A 363 -20.54 10.13 6.60
N GLY A 364 -19.65 9.93 7.60
CA GLY A 364 -18.21 9.87 7.42
C GLY A 364 -17.65 8.48 7.08
N TYR A 365 -18.48 7.54 6.64
CA TYR A 365 -18.08 6.15 6.33
C TYR A 365 -17.45 5.42 7.51
N ARG A 366 -17.89 5.71 8.74
CA ARG A 366 -17.34 5.12 9.97
C ARG A 366 -18.39 4.31 10.71
N ASN A 367 -17.94 3.26 11.39
CA ASN A 367 -18.70 2.58 12.42
C ASN A 367 -17.91 2.64 13.73
N ARG A 368 -18.51 3.28 14.76
CA ARG A 368 -17.84 3.43 16.06
C ARG A 368 -16.39 3.91 15.95
N GLY A 369 -16.16 4.95 15.15
CA GLY A 369 -14.84 5.56 14.92
C GLY A 369 -13.96 4.87 13.86
N LEU A 370 -14.15 3.58 13.58
CA LEU A 370 -13.40 2.86 12.56
C LEU A 370 -13.93 3.20 11.16
N TRP A 371 -13.05 3.63 10.29
CA TRP A 371 -13.36 3.95 8.91
C TRP A 371 -13.46 2.68 8.05
N PHE A 372 -14.51 2.59 7.23
CA PHE A 372 -14.63 1.55 6.22
C PHE A 372 -13.98 2.03 4.92
N ASP A 373 -12.82 1.48 4.61
CA ASP A 373 -12.05 1.86 3.42
C ASP A 373 -12.59 1.17 2.17
N THR A 374 -12.51 1.86 1.03
CA THR A 374 -12.89 1.29 -0.27
C THR A 374 -12.11 0.05 -0.66
N GLU A 375 -10.89 -0.13 -0.13
CA GLU A 375 -10.12 -1.37 -0.31
C GLU A 375 -10.75 -2.59 0.36
N MET A 376 -11.60 -2.36 1.37
CA MET A 376 -12.32 -3.42 2.08
C MET A 376 -13.42 -4.07 1.22
N LEU A 377 -13.93 -3.34 0.24
CA LEU A 377 -15.02 -3.81 -0.64
C LEU A 377 -14.73 -5.12 -1.36
N ARG A 378 -13.46 -5.38 -1.67
CA ARG A 378 -13.04 -6.61 -2.36
C ARG A 378 -13.23 -7.88 -1.55
N PHE A 379 -13.36 -7.72 -0.22
CA PHE A 379 -13.48 -8.83 0.71
C PHE A 379 -14.95 -9.13 1.07
N CYS A 380 -15.89 -8.24 0.69
CA CYS A 380 -17.30 -8.42 0.94
C CYS A 380 -17.83 -9.73 0.33
N GLY A 381 -18.57 -10.51 1.11
CA GLY A 381 -19.11 -11.81 0.73
C GLY A 381 -18.11 -12.97 0.78
N GLY A 382 -16.83 -12.71 1.06
CA GLY A 382 -15.80 -13.74 1.22
C GLY A 382 -15.78 -14.33 2.64
N GLU A 383 -15.25 -15.54 2.77
CA GLU A 383 -15.06 -16.24 4.04
C GLU A 383 -13.59 -16.23 4.43
N TYR A 384 -13.33 -15.94 5.70
CA TYR A 384 -11.98 -15.78 6.23
C TYR A 384 -11.92 -16.32 7.65
N ARG A 385 -10.71 -16.70 8.07
CA ARG A 385 -10.43 -17.06 9.46
C ARG A 385 -10.03 -15.82 10.23
N VAL A 386 -10.51 -15.71 11.46
CA VAL A 386 -10.06 -14.68 12.41
C VAL A 386 -8.61 -14.99 12.80
N SER A 387 -7.73 -14.03 12.58
CA SER A 387 -6.31 -14.12 12.92
C SER A 387 -6.01 -13.52 14.28
N ALA A 388 -6.62 -12.36 14.58
CA ALA A 388 -6.41 -11.68 15.85
C ALA A 388 -7.60 -10.80 16.22
N ARG A 389 -7.75 -10.57 17.53
CA ARG A 389 -8.62 -9.57 18.13
C ARG A 389 -7.77 -8.40 18.59
N VAL A 390 -8.18 -7.19 18.28
CA VAL A 390 -7.44 -5.96 18.57
C VAL A 390 -8.22 -5.12 19.57
N ASP A 391 -7.77 -5.13 20.80
CA ASP A 391 -8.31 -4.34 21.91
C ASP A 391 -7.41 -3.16 22.25
N ARG A 392 -6.12 -3.22 21.87
CA ARG A 392 -5.11 -2.18 22.14
C ARG A 392 -4.25 -1.94 20.92
N LEU A 393 -4.00 -0.68 20.62
CA LEU A 393 -3.11 -0.27 19.53
C LEU A 393 -2.39 1.03 19.88
N ILE A 394 -1.25 1.25 19.26
CA ILE A 394 -0.56 2.54 19.35
C ILE A 394 -1.18 3.48 18.30
N GLU A 395 -1.63 4.65 18.78
CA GLU A 395 -2.01 5.74 17.88
C GLU A 395 -0.75 6.34 17.28
N GLU A 396 -0.56 6.20 15.97
CA GLU A 396 0.68 6.58 15.29
C GLU A 396 1.04 8.06 15.48
N LYS A 397 0.03 8.93 15.58
CA LYS A 397 0.21 10.38 15.71
C LYS A 397 0.77 10.79 17.07
N SER A 398 0.30 10.18 18.14
CA SER A 398 0.69 10.52 19.51
C SER A 398 1.73 9.56 20.09
N GLY A 399 1.88 8.37 19.53
CA GLY A 399 2.68 7.29 20.11
C GLY A 399 2.05 6.65 21.34
N GLN A 400 0.82 7.02 21.70
CA GLN A 400 0.16 6.50 22.90
C GLN A 400 -0.50 5.15 22.63
N LEU A 401 -0.38 4.23 23.58
CA LEU A 401 -1.15 2.99 23.57
C LEU A 401 -2.58 3.31 23.99
N ILE A 402 -3.54 3.10 23.09
CA ILE A 402 -4.96 3.31 23.34
C ILE A 402 -5.70 1.98 23.43
N THR A 403 -6.64 1.89 24.39
CA THR A 403 -7.61 0.80 24.43
C THR A 403 -8.80 1.12 23.56
N VAL A 404 -9.12 0.22 22.66
CA VAL A 404 -10.22 0.39 21.71
C VAL A 404 -11.52 -0.02 22.38
N GLY A 405 -12.43 0.93 22.63
CA GLY A 405 -13.71 0.66 23.30
C GLY A 405 -14.65 -0.29 22.53
N ASN A 406 -14.37 -0.50 21.26
CA ASN A 406 -15.04 -1.51 20.44
C ASN A 406 -13.93 -2.31 19.72
N PRO A 407 -13.69 -3.56 20.11
CA PRO A 407 -12.65 -4.38 19.53
C PRO A 407 -12.73 -4.48 18.02
N CYS A 408 -11.57 -4.61 17.38
CA CYS A 408 -11.44 -4.84 15.97
C CYS A 408 -10.96 -6.27 15.71
N ILE A 409 -11.26 -6.79 14.55
CA ILE A 409 -10.88 -8.13 14.13
C ILE A 409 -9.90 -8.02 12.96
N ILE A 410 -8.83 -8.79 12.99
CA ILE A 410 -7.93 -9.02 11.86
C ILE A 410 -8.27 -10.38 11.27
N LEU A 411 -8.44 -10.41 9.95
CA LEU A 411 -8.75 -11.62 9.19
C LEU A 411 -7.50 -12.11 8.47
N ASP A 412 -7.31 -13.43 8.44
CA ASP A 412 -6.15 -14.05 7.80
C ASP A 412 -6.11 -13.77 6.29
N GLY A 413 -4.94 -13.39 5.80
CA GLY A 413 -4.73 -13.04 4.40
C GLY A 413 -5.42 -11.76 3.92
N VAL A 414 -6.13 -11.03 4.78
CA VAL A 414 -6.87 -9.82 4.45
C VAL A 414 -6.01 -8.58 4.76
N THR A 415 -5.36 -8.07 3.72
CA THR A 415 -4.44 -6.93 3.83
C THR A 415 -4.72 -5.89 2.76
N ALA A 416 -4.39 -4.63 3.05
CA ALA A 416 -4.47 -3.54 2.08
C ALA A 416 -3.49 -3.77 0.93
N CYS A 417 -3.96 -3.66 -0.31
CA CYS A 417 -3.11 -3.82 -1.49
C CYS A 417 -2.63 -2.49 -2.06
N GLY A 418 -3.16 -1.38 -1.58
CA GLY A 418 -2.84 -0.04 -2.02
C GLY A 418 -3.44 0.34 -3.39
N GLU A 419 -4.34 -0.47 -3.99
CA GLU A 419 -4.88 -0.21 -5.34
C GLU A 419 -5.55 1.17 -5.43
N TYR A 420 -6.23 1.58 -4.36
CA TYR A 420 -6.88 2.90 -4.27
C TYR A 420 -6.08 3.93 -3.46
N LYS A 421 -4.90 3.55 -2.98
CA LYS A 421 -3.93 4.42 -2.28
C LYS A 421 -2.63 4.53 -3.06
N VAL A 422 -2.75 4.69 -4.38
CA VAL A 422 -1.63 4.88 -5.30
C VAL A 422 -0.54 3.81 -5.13
N PHE A 423 -0.97 2.54 -4.98
CA PHE A 423 -0.11 1.36 -4.79
C PHE A 423 0.83 1.45 -3.60
N CYS A 424 0.38 1.99 -2.45
CA CYS A 424 1.15 1.95 -1.22
C CYS A 424 1.55 0.49 -0.91
N PRO A 425 2.84 0.17 -0.80
CA PRO A 425 3.29 -1.21 -0.62
C PRO A 425 3.21 -1.72 0.81
N GLN A 426 2.78 -0.92 1.76
CA GLN A 426 2.82 -1.18 3.21
C GLN A 426 2.11 -2.47 3.63
N ASN A 427 1.13 -2.94 2.86
CA ASN A 427 0.44 -4.23 3.07
C ASN A 427 -0.14 -4.38 4.49
N GLU A 428 -0.78 -3.31 4.99
CA GLU A 428 -1.37 -3.23 6.33
C GLU A 428 -2.43 -4.30 6.55
N SER A 429 -2.52 -4.80 7.78
CA SER A 429 -3.66 -5.59 8.24
C SER A 429 -4.90 -4.71 8.29
N ILE A 430 -6.00 -5.19 7.70
CA ILE A 430 -7.27 -4.46 7.70
C ILE A 430 -8.01 -4.79 8.98
N LEU A 431 -8.45 -3.74 9.69
CA LEU A 431 -9.25 -3.86 10.89
C LEU A 431 -10.75 -3.91 10.56
N TRP A 432 -11.45 -4.89 11.10
CA TRP A 432 -12.88 -5.11 10.88
C TRP A 432 -13.67 -4.89 12.16
N ARG A 433 -14.87 -4.31 12.05
CA ARG A 433 -15.88 -4.35 13.13
C ARG A 433 -16.64 -5.67 13.08
N GLU A 434 -16.97 -6.23 14.23
CA GLU A 434 -17.73 -7.49 14.29
C GLU A 434 -19.10 -7.38 13.58
N ILE A 435 -19.74 -6.21 13.61
CA ILE A 435 -21.01 -5.97 12.89
C ILE A 435 -20.89 -6.13 11.37
N TRP A 436 -19.67 -6.04 10.81
CA TRP A 436 -19.41 -6.26 9.38
C TRP A 436 -19.14 -7.71 9.03
N LEU A 437 -19.18 -8.58 10.05
CA LEU A 437 -18.89 -9.99 9.95
C LEU A 437 -20.09 -10.84 10.35
N GLU A 438 -20.11 -12.08 9.89
CA GLU A 438 -21.11 -13.09 10.24
C GLU A 438 -20.36 -14.40 10.53
N ARG A 439 -20.61 -15.02 11.67
CA ARG A 439 -20.00 -16.30 12.02
C ARG A 439 -20.58 -17.41 11.12
N VAL A 440 -19.70 -18.10 10.39
CA VAL A 440 -20.11 -19.20 9.51
C VAL A 440 -20.07 -20.53 10.23
N SER A 441 -19.02 -20.75 11.02
CA SER A 441 -18.85 -21.95 11.84
C SER A 441 -18.07 -21.60 13.10
N PRO A 442 -18.46 -22.08 14.28
CA PRO A 442 -17.60 -21.99 15.45
C PRO A 442 -16.32 -22.83 15.18
N ALA A 443 -15.15 -22.30 15.55
CA ALA A 443 -13.95 -23.13 15.58
C ALA A 443 -14.24 -24.36 16.47
N PRO A 444 -13.75 -25.55 16.11
CA PRO A 444 -13.74 -26.67 17.04
C PRO A 444 -12.99 -26.17 18.29
N ARG A 445 -13.67 -25.99 19.38
CA ARG A 445 -13.01 -25.74 20.66
C ARG A 445 -12.23 -27.01 20.92
N ASP A 446 -10.91 -26.94 21.05
CA ASP A 446 -10.11 -28.04 21.56
C ASP A 446 -10.71 -28.40 22.91
N GLU A 447 -11.52 -29.46 22.92
CA GLU A 447 -11.90 -30.09 24.18
C GLU A 447 -10.60 -30.47 24.88
N PRO A 448 -10.43 -30.09 26.16
CA PRO A 448 -9.26 -30.52 26.89
C PRO A 448 -9.22 -32.07 26.77
N ARG A 449 -8.15 -32.58 26.12
CA ARG A 449 -7.90 -34.00 26.10
C ARG A 449 -7.92 -34.49 27.54
N LEU A 450 -9.02 -35.14 27.92
CA LEU A 450 -9.08 -35.93 29.13
C LEU A 450 -7.97 -37.00 29.00
N THR A 451 -6.84 -36.73 29.62
CA THR A 451 -5.82 -37.74 29.91
C THR A 451 -6.48 -38.71 30.88
N LEU A 452 -7.01 -39.78 30.36
CA LEU A 452 -7.29 -40.96 31.15
C LEU A 452 -5.94 -41.49 31.70
N GLN A 453 -5.79 -41.41 33.02
CA GLN A 453 -4.74 -42.07 33.76
C GLN A 453 -4.92 -43.61 33.67
#